data_58fb286a7499d19b7513314fbed36ac3
#
_entry.id   58fb286a7499d19b7513314fbed36ac3
#
_cell.length_a   1.000
_cell.length_b   1.000
_cell.length_c   1.000
_cell.angle_alpha   90.00
_cell.angle_beta   90.00
_cell.angle_gamma   90.00
#
_symmetry.space_group_name_H-M   'P 1'
#
loop_
_entity.id
_entity.type
_entity.pdbx_description
1 polymer ?
#
loop_
_entity_poly.entity_id
_entity_poly.type
_entity_poly.pdbx_seq_one_letter_code
_entity_poly.pdbx_strand_id
1 'polypeptide(L)'
;MNRVPVVSKEGKPLMPTKPSRARRWVKEGKAVGKWSDLGIYYVQLTTSPSAEEVQPIAVGVLPCKSYSGVGVQSAKCTLLQLHLILPFGRVKKRMETRAMLRRSRRSRRINRDVPFKQRNHRQCRFDNRKGHKIPPSIKASRQLELRTVTELAAIFPVTAIGYERVRADVDQTKRQRAKSGKGFSPVMVGQNWAISQMEKIAPVYVRHGWQKDGNGTSQLRTQLGLEKDLANKSIAKPETHAVDGVTLACGYFVKYVPFTGGASLHGYTRHRSVNVTPSPFKIITRPGAVKRGKEYGFFRRQLHFEVPDKSGIRKRKGGTITPFGVRICDWVRAEKAGIVYIGYVGGFTDTKKTQKVSVCDYTWKRIGQFAPSKVELIRRNNGLCVA
;
A
#
# COMPACT_ATOMS: atom_id res chain seq x y z
N MET A 1 -3.81 8.29 22.07
CA MET A 1 -5.25 8.71 22.08
C MET A 1 -5.83 8.53 20.70
N ASN A 2 -6.86 7.69 20.55
CA ASN A 2 -7.50 7.53 19.23
C ASN A 2 -8.28 8.79 18.85
N ARG A 3 -8.20 9.18 17.59
CA ARG A 3 -8.95 10.27 16.99
C ARG A 3 -9.77 9.75 15.82
N VAL A 4 -10.98 10.27 15.65
CA VAL A 4 -11.88 9.93 14.55
C VAL A 4 -11.80 11.05 13.52
N PRO A 5 -11.46 10.78 12.26
CA PRO A 5 -11.48 11.77 11.20
C PRO A 5 -12.89 12.34 11.01
N VAL A 6 -12.95 13.58 10.64
CA VAL A 6 -14.20 14.32 10.39
C VAL A 6 -14.15 14.92 9.00
N VAL A 7 -15.27 14.83 8.30
CA VAL A 7 -15.42 15.40 6.95
C VAL A 7 -16.66 16.27 6.95
N SER A 8 -16.61 17.41 6.30
CA SER A 8 -17.76 18.31 6.16
C SER A 8 -18.88 17.67 5.32
N LYS A 9 -20.03 18.31 5.26
CA LYS A 9 -21.14 17.88 4.39
C LYS A 9 -20.71 17.81 2.91
N GLU A 10 -19.89 18.73 2.48
CA GLU A 10 -19.37 18.87 1.10
C GLU A 10 -18.20 17.91 0.80
N GLY A 11 -17.72 17.13 1.79
CA GLY A 11 -16.61 16.20 1.62
C GLY A 11 -15.22 16.78 1.94
N LYS A 12 -15.12 17.98 2.51
CA LYS A 12 -13.84 18.60 2.89
C LYS A 12 -13.35 18.01 4.22
N PRO A 13 -12.11 17.52 4.32
CA PRO A 13 -11.55 17.03 5.58
C PRO A 13 -11.41 18.13 6.61
N LEU A 14 -11.80 17.82 7.84
CA LEU A 14 -11.73 18.71 9.00
C LEU A 14 -10.85 18.10 10.10
N MET A 15 -10.64 18.82 11.20
CA MET A 15 -9.85 18.34 12.33
C MET A 15 -10.46 17.08 12.95
N PRO A 16 -9.65 16.02 13.18
CA PRO A 16 -10.11 14.82 13.84
C PRO A 16 -10.58 15.07 15.28
N THR A 17 -11.65 14.41 15.67
CA THR A 17 -12.29 14.59 16.98
C THR A 17 -12.09 13.41 17.92
N LYS A 18 -12.46 13.55 19.18
CA LYS A 18 -12.49 12.45 20.17
C LYS A 18 -13.58 11.43 19.80
N PRO A 19 -13.36 10.12 20.02
CA PRO A 19 -14.37 9.09 19.70
C PRO A 19 -15.71 9.30 20.42
N SER A 20 -15.69 9.80 21.64
CA SER A 20 -16.90 10.13 22.41
C SER A 20 -17.73 11.21 21.72
N ARG A 21 -17.09 12.27 21.22
CA ARG A 21 -17.75 13.35 20.48
C ARG A 21 -18.32 12.83 19.16
N ALA A 22 -17.56 12.04 18.41
CA ALA A 22 -18.03 11.46 17.17
C ALA A 22 -19.27 10.59 17.37
N ARG A 23 -19.28 9.73 18.41
CA ARG A 23 -20.45 8.90 18.77
C ARG A 23 -21.66 9.75 19.13
N ARG A 24 -21.45 10.82 19.92
CA ARG A 24 -22.52 11.74 20.28
C ARG A 24 -23.13 12.40 19.03
N TRP A 25 -22.30 12.92 18.11
CA TRP A 25 -22.78 13.53 16.89
C TRP A 25 -23.59 12.58 16.01
N VAL A 26 -23.17 11.31 15.93
CA VAL A 26 -23.92 10.29 15.19
C VAL A 26 -25.27 10.00 15.86
N LYS A 27 -25.30 9.91 17.21
CA LYS A 27 -26.54 9.71 17.97
C LYS A 27 -27.50 10.89 17.83
N GLU A 28 -27.00 12.11 17.79
CA GLU A 28 -27.77 13.36 17.61
C GLU A 28 -28.15 13.63 16.14
N GLY A 29 -27.80 12.77 15.21
CA GLY A 29 -28.07 13.00 13.78
C GLY A 29 -27.22 14.09 13.12
N LYS A 30 -26.25 14.70 13.86
CA LYS A 30 -25.35 15.76 13.36
C LYS A 30 -24.23 15.23 12.45
N ALA A 31 -24.02 13.92 12.43
CA ALA A 31 -23.06 13.27 11.55
C ALA A 31 -23.48 11.85 11.20
N VAL A 32 -22.99 11.37 10.06
CA VAL A 32 -23.16 9.98 9.60
C VAL A 32 -21.80 9.27 9.69
N GLY A 33 -21.79 8.09 10.33
CA GLY A 33 -20.61 7.24 10.38
C GLY A 33 -20.36 6.55 9.05
N LYS A 34 -19.11 6.59 8.56
CA LYS A 34 -18.70 5.99 7.30
C LYS A 34 -17.35 5.26 7.46
N TRP A 35 -17.03 4.41 6.49
CA TRP A 35 -15.77 3.70 6.41
C TRP A 35 -15.04 4.04 5.11
N SER A 36 -13.77 4.46 5.24
CA SER A 36 -12.91 4.71 4.09
C SER A 36 -12.48 3.39 3.41
N ASP A 37 -11.89 3.49 2.24
CA ASP A 37 -11.32 2.34 1.52
C ASP A 37 -10.15 1.68 2.28
N LEU A 38 -9.50 2.41 3.18
CA LEU A 38 -8.47 1.88 4.08
C LEU A 38 -9.06 1.25 5.36
N GLY A 39 -10.36 1.08 5.46
CA GLY A 39 -11.01 0.53 6.65
C GLY A 39 -10.88 1.44 7.88
N ILE A 40 -10.77 2.74 7.67
CA ILE A 40 -10.74 3.74 8.75
C ILE A 40 -12.15 4.28 8.93
N TYR A 41 -12.67 4.19 10.15
CA TYR A 41 -13.93 4.80 10.49
C TYR A 41 -13.77 6.32 10.57
N TYR A 42 -14.69 7.06 9.95
CA TYR A 42 -14.77 8.50 10.00
C TYR A 42 -16.22 8.96 10.07
N VAL A 43 -16.45 10.21 10.43
CA VAL A 43 -17.79 10.79 10.45
C VAL A 43 -17.89 11.93 9.46
N GLN A 44 -18.99 11.96 8.70
CA GLN A 44 -19.34 13.06 7.82
C GLN A 44 -20.43 13.89 8.47
N LEU A 45 -20.23 15.22 8.60
CA LEU A 45 -21.23 16.12 9.15
C LEU A 45 -22.42 16.25 8.23
N THR A 46 -23.60 16.37 8.81
CA THR A 46 -24.87 16.64 8.10
C THR A 46 -25.16 18.13 7.99
N THR A 47 -24.57 18.92 8.90
CA THR A 47 -24.70 20.38 8.98
C THR A 47 -23.36 21.04 8.70
N SER A 48 -23.39 22.34 8.40
CA SER A 48 -22.18 23.14 8.24
C SER A 48 -21.37 23.19 9.54
N PRO A 49 -20.04 23.07 9.48
CA PRO A 49 -19.20 23.18 10.67
C PRO A 49 -19.18 24.61 11.21
N SER A 50 -19.00 24.75 12.51
CA SER A 50 -18.87 26.07 13.16
C SER A 50 -17.57 26.81 12.83
N ALA A 51 -16.53 26.05 12.45
CA ALA A 51 -15.24 26.58 11.97
C ALA A 51 -14.60 25.57 11.01
N GLU A 52 -13.94 26.08 9.96
CA GLU A 52 -13.22 25.29 8.96
C GLU A 52 -11.70 25.36 9.11
N GLU A 53 -11.21 26.15 10.06
CA GLU A 53 -9.79 26.24 10.34
C GLU A 53 -9.23 24.91 10.83
N VAL A 54 -8.14 24.48 10.24
CA VAL A 54 -7.49 23.20 10.55
C VAL A 54 -6.04 23.41 10.97
N GLN A 55 -5.61 22.67 11.97
CA GLN A 55 -4.20 22.58 12.34
C GLN A 55 -3.47 21.68 11.34
N PRO A 56 -2.17 21.92 11.10
CA PRO A 56 -1.40 21.08 10.18
C PRO A 56 -1.43 19.60 10.56
N ILE A 57 -1.66 18.77 9.57
CA ILE A 57 -1.50 17.31 9.64
C ILE A 57 -0.51 16.90 8.54
N ALA A 58 0.53 16.16 8.91
CA ALA A 58 1.52 15.66 7.98
C ALA A 58 1.38 14.16 7.78
N VAL A 59 1.62 13.71 6.56
CA VAL A 59 1.73 12.29 6.20
C VAL A 59 3.18 11.98 5.87
N GLY A 60 3.75 10.94 6.50
CA GLY A 60 5.09 10.45 6.17
C GLY A 60 5.02 9.14 5.40
N VAL A 61 5.86 8.98 4.39
CA VAL A 61 5.92 7.79 3.54
C VAL A 61 7.34 7.28 3.45
N LEU A 62 7.59 6.07 3.98
CA LEU A 62 8.83 5.32 3.78
C LEU A 62 8.65 4.35 2.62
N PRO A 63 9.21 4.62 1.43
CA PRO A 63 9.09 3.71 0.29
C PRO A 63 10.17 2.64 0.32
N CYS A 64 9.78 1.38 0.41
CA CYS A 64 10.69 0.25 0.27
C CYS A 64 10.31 -0.63 -0.94
N LYS A 65 10.97 -1.76 -1.09
CA LYS A 65 10.76 -2.68 -2.21
C LYS A 65 9.55 -3.60 -2.01
N SER A 66 9.44 -4.21 -0.83
CA SER A 66 8.40 -5.20 -0.51
C SER A 66 7.38 -4.68 0.48
N TYR A 67 7.78 -3.73 1.30
CA TYR A 67 6.96 -3.12 2.34
C TYR A 67 7.12 -1.61 2.28
N SER A 68 6.17 -0.89 2.83
CA SER A 68 6.25 0.56 2.97
C SER A 68 5.57 0.95 4.27
N GLY A 69 6.10 1.97 4.94
CA GLY A 69 5.49 2.53 6.14
C GLY A 69 4.82 3.86 5.83
N VAL A 70 3.64 4.08 6.38
CA VAL A 70 2.95 5.37 6.31
C VAL A 70 2.51 5.77 7.71
N GLY A 71 2.79 7.03 8.08
CA GLY A 71 2.34 7.62 9.33
C GLY A 71 1.54 8.89 9.09
N VAL A 72 0.54 9.12 9.92
CA VAL A 72 -0.24 10.37 9.94
C VAL A 72 -0.05 11.03 11.28
N GLN A 73 0.44 12.26 11.31
CA GLN A 73 0.86 12.98 12.49
C GLN A 73 0.29 14.39 12.53
N SER A 74 -0.20 14.79 13.69
CA SER A 74 -0.43 16.20 14.06
C SER A 74 0.64 16.65 15.05
N ALA A 75 0.73 17.93 15.35
CA ALA A 75 1.66 18.41 16.39
C ALA A 75 1.43 17.73 17.74
N LYS A 76 0.19 17.40 18.09
CA LYS A 76 -0.20 16.91 19.42
C LYS A 76 -0.22 15.39 19.56
N CYS A 77 -0.39 14.64 18.48
CA CYS A 77 -0.50 13.16 18.55
C CYS A 77 -0.31 12.49 17.20
N THR A 78 0.10 11.24 17.26
CA THR A 78 0.04 10.33 16.10
C THR A 78 -1.41 9.91 15.87
N LEU A 79 -1.89 10.05 14.66
CA LEU A 79 -3.27 9.76 14.28
C LEU A 79 -3.45 8.35 13.75
N LEU A 80 -2.46 7.86 12.99
CA LEU A 80 -2.54 6.55 12.35
C LEU A 80 -1.15 6.04 11.95
N GLN A 81 -1.00 4.72 12.00
CA GLN A 81 0.16 4.00 11.51
C GLN A 81 -0.27 2.93 10.51
N LEU A 82 0.40 2.87 9.35
CA LEU A 82 0.10 1.87 8.33
C LEU A 82 1.35 1.12 7.90
N HIS A 83 1.21 -0.19 7.79
CA HIS A 83 2.19 -1.06 7.15
C HIS A 83 1.63 -1.54 5.81
N LEU A 84 2.27 -1.14 4.71
CA LEU A 84 1.85 -1.52 3.37
C LEU A 84 2.63 -2.76 2.91
N ILE A 85 1.95 -3.83 2.57
CA ILE A 85 2.55 -4.99 1.90
C ILE A 85 2.42 -4.78 0.40
N LEU A 86 3.54 -4.49 -0.24
CA LEU A 86 3.57 -4.05 -1.63
C LEU A 86 3.45 -5.21 -2.63
N PRO A 87 2.79 -5.04 -3.76
CA PRO A 87 2.57 -6.09 -4.75
C PRO A 87 3.80 -6.41 -5.62
N PHE A 88 5.00 -5.92 -5.25
CA PHE A 88 6.23 -6.02 -6.04
C PHE A 88 6.56 -7.45 -6.47
N GLY A 89 6.65 -8.36 -5.52
CA GLY A 89 7.06 -9.75 -5.80
C GLY A 89 6.08 -10.48 -6.70
N ARG A 90 4.78 -10.31 -6.45
CA ARG A 90 3.73 -10.88 -7.29
C ARG A 90 3.77 -10.35 -8.71
N VAL A 91 3.87 -9.04 -8.89
CA VAL A 91 3.91 -8.44 -10.23
C VAL A 91 5.18 -8.87 -10.96
N LYS A 92 6.33 -8.94 -10.27
CA LYS A 92 7.58 -9.46 -10.82
C LYS A 92 7.39 -10.90 -11.35
N LYS A 93 6.86 -11.82 -10.55
CA LYS A 93 6.58 -13.22 -10.95
C LYS A 93 5.64 -13.29 -12.17
N ARG A 94 4.58 -12.47 -12.20
CA ARG A 94 3.68 -12.40 -13.36
C ARG A 94 4.38 -11.92 -14.64
N MET A 95 5.28 -10.96 -14.53
CA MET A 95 6.05 -10.47 -15.67
C MET A 95 7.03 -11.52 -16.19
N GLU A 96 7.68 -12.27 -15.29
CA GLU A 96 8.55 -13.41 -15.63
C GLU A 96 7.77 -14.52 -16.35
N THR A 97 6.60 -14.92 -15.82
CA THR A 97 5.72 -15.89 -16.47
C THR A 97 5.29 -15.44 -17.85
N ARG A 98 4.88 -14.17 -18.02
CA ARG A 98 4.54 -13.61 -19.33
C ARG A 98 5.73 -13.60 -20.29
N ALA A 99 6.94 -13.34 -19.81
CA ALA A 99 8.15 -13.39 -20.61
C ALA A 99 8.45 -14.83 -21.08
N MET A 100 8.32 -15.80 -20.20
CA MET A 100 8.47 -17.22 -20.51
C MET A 100 7.46 -17.67 -21.58
N LEU A 101 6.18 -17.37 -21.40
CA LEU A 101 5.13 -17.71 -22.36
C LEU A 101 5.34 -17.06 -23.72
N ARG A 102 5.83 -15.81 -23.77
CA ARG A 102 6.19 -15.16 -25.02
C ARG A 102 7.37 -15.84 -25.71
N ARG A 103 8.39 -16.24 -24.96
CA ARG A 103 9.54 -17.01 -25.51
C ARG A 103 9.07 -18.33 -26.11
N SER A 104 8.25 -19.08 -25.37
CA SER A 104 7.68 -20.35 -25.82
C SER A 104 6.86 -20.21 -27.12
N ARG A 105 6.00 -19.18 -27.20
CA ARG A 105 5.24 -18.89 -28.43
C ARG A 105 6.11 -18.49 -29.62
N ARG A 106 7.20 -17.77 -29.38
CA ARG A 106 8.15 -17.38 -30.44
C ARG A 106 8.94 -18.59 -30.91
N SER A 107 9.42 -19.44 -30.02
CA SER A 107 10.19 -20.63 -30.39
C SER A 107 9.40 -21.61 -31.25
N ARG A 108 8.08 -21.71 -31.08
CA ARG A 108 7.21 -22.53 -31.94
C ARG A 108 7.00 -21.96 -33.34
N ARG A 109 7.29 -20.68 -33.58
CA ARG A 109 7.13 -20.00 -34.88
C ARG A 109 8.43 -19.86 -35.62
N ILE A 110 9.53 -20.30 -35.06
CA ILE A 110 10.84 -20.29 -35.71
C ILE A 110 11.01 -21.65 -36.37
N ASN A 111 11.18 -21.67 -37.70
CA ASN A 111 11.59 -22.87 -38.40
C ASN A 111 13.03 -23.20 -37.99
N ARG A 112 13.22 -24.31 -37.29
CA ARG A 112 14.55 -24.77 -36.81
C ARG A 112 15.34 -25.54 -37.84
N ASP A 113 14.68 -25.98 -38.90
CA ASP A 113 15.31 -26.72 -40.01
C ASP A 113 16.13 -25.78 -40.91
N VAL A 114 15.89 -24.47 -40.80
CA VAL A 114 16.66 -23.45 -41.50
C VAL A 114 17.90 -23.07 -40.66
N PRO A 115 19.11 -22.92 -41.27
CA PRO A 115 20.32 -22.46 -40.57
C PRO A 115 20.09 -21.19 -39.76
N PHE A 116 20.73 -21.07 -38.59
CA PHE A 116 20.48 -19.97 -37.65
C PHE A 116 20.57 -18.57 -38.26
N LYS A 117 21.54 -18.34 -39.15
CA LYS A 117 21.72 -17.06 -39.82
C LYS A 117 20.57 -16.70 -40.78
N GLN A 118 19.85 -17.67 -41.30
CA GLN A 118 18.74 -17.48 -42.25
C GLN A 118 17.37 -17.51 -41.56
N ARG A 119 17.31 -17.75 -40.25
CA ARG A 119 16.06 -17.76 -39.48
C ARG A 119 15.49 -16.35 -39.39
N ASN A 120 14.20 -16.20 -39.64
CA ASN A 120 13.45 -14.98 -39.37
C ASN A 120 13.40 -14.69 -37.88
N HIS A 121 14.40 -14.00 -37.36
CA HIS A 121 14.39 -13.50 -36.02
C HIS A 121 13.52 -12.25 -35.95
N ARG A 122 12.43 -12.28 -35.13
CA ARG A 122 11.70 -11.06 -34.86
C ARG A 122 12.64 -10.06 -34.21
N GLN A 123 12.67 -8.85 -34.74
CA GLN A 123 13.38 -7.72 -34.14
C GLN A 123 13.07 -7.61 -32.65
N CYS A 124 14.09 -7.36 -31.85
CA CYS A 124 13.94 -7.09 -30.43
C CYS A 124 13.05 -5.85 -30.24
N ARG A 125 11.81 -6.04 -29.79
CA ARG A 125 10.90 -4.94 -29.43
C ARG A 125 11.25 -4.31 -28.07
N PHE A 126 12.53 -4.34 -27.66
CA PHE A 126 12.89 -4.07 -26.28
C PHE A 126 13.50 -2.69 -26.03
N ASP A 127 13.25 -1.75 -26.89
CA ASP A 127 13.51 -0.33 -26.63
C ASP A 127 12.53 0.28 -25.60
N ASN A 128 11.65 -0.54 -25.04
CA ASN A 128 10.71 -0.10 -24.01
C ASN A 128 11.36 0.50 -22.74
N ARG A 129 12.68 0.30 -22.54
CA ARG A 129 13.44 0.90 -21.46
C ARG A 129 14.17 2.18 -21.85
N LYS A 130 14.38 2.45 -23.13
CA LYS A 130 15.03 3.67 -23.60
C LYS A 130 14.27 4.96 -23.24
N GLY A 131 12.98 4.86 -22.97
CA GLY A 131 12.14 6.00 -22.58
C GLY A 131 11.91 6.14 -21.08
N HIS A 132 12.85 5.72 -20.21
CA HIS A 132 12.72 5.83 -18.73
C HIS A 132 11.42 5.28 -18.14
N LYS A 133 10.79 4.31 -18.81
CA LYS A 133 9.53 3.70 -18.37
C LYS A 133 9.72 2.94 -17.06
N ILE A 134 8.84 3.21 -16.11
CA ILE A 134 8.82 2.55 -14.81
C ILE A 134 8.42 1.09 -14.99
N PRO A 135 9.21 0.13 -14.47
CA PRO A 135 8.83 -1.29 -14.48
C PRO A 135 7.49 -1.51 -13.78
N PRO A 136 6.64 -2.41 -14.31
CA PRO A 136 5.30 -2.65 -13.75
C PRO A 136 5.28 -3.00 -12.26
N SER A 137 6.29 -3.71 -11.75
CA SER A 137 6.40 -4.06 -10.34
C SER A 137 6.64 -2.84 -9.44
N ILE A 138 7.51 -1.94 -9.88
CA ILE A 138 7.79 -0.69 -9.15
C ILE A 138 6.58 0.25 -9.25
N LYS A 139 6.02 0.42 -10.45
CA LYS A 139 4.83 1.25 -10.65
C LYS A 139 3.66 0.78 -9.76
N ALA A 140 3.42 -0.53 -9.69
CA ALA A 140 2.35 -1.09 -8.85
C ALA A 140 2.55 -0.82 -7.36
N SER A 141 3.80 -0.83 -6.87
CA SER A 141 4.13 -0.48 -5.49
C SER A 141 3.90 1.01 -5.22
N ARG A 142 4.45 1.88 -6.07
CA ARG A 142 4.26 3.34 -5.95
C ARG A 142 2.79 3.76 -6.09
N GLN A 143 2.02 3.07 -6.92
CA GLN A 143 0.57 3.29 -7.04
C GLN A 143 -0.21 2.89 -5.78
N LEU A 144 0.23 1.87 -5.03
CA LEU A 144 -0.41 1.53 -3.76
C LEU A 144 -0.12 2.60 -2.70
N GLU A 145 1.13 3.08 -2.62
CA GLU A 145 1.50 4.18 -1.73
C GLU A 145 0.72 5.46 -2.05
N LEU A 146 0.71 5.86 -3.33
CA LEU A 146 -0.05 7.03 -3.78
C LEU A 146 -1.53 6.91 -3.42
N ARG A 147 -2.15 5.75 -3.73
CA ARG A 147 -3.56 5.53 -3.37
C ARG A 147 -3.78 5.65 -1.87
N THR A 148 -2.89 5.10 -1.05
CA THR A 148 -3.00 5.21 0.42
C THR A 148 -2.96 6.67 0.85
N VAL A 149 -2.04 7.48 0.31
CA VAL A 149 -1.96 8.92 0.64
C VAL A 149 -3.20 9.66 0.16
N THR A 150 -3.72 9.36 -1.03
CA THR A 150 -4.97 9.97 -1.55
C THR A 150 -6.17 9.66 -0.65
N GLU A 151 -6.32 8.42 -0.23
CA GLU A 151 -7.40 8.00 0.69
C GLU A 151 -7.27 8.65 2.08
N LEU A 152 -6.03 8.87 2.55
CA LEU A 152 -5.79 9.60 3.80
C LEU A 152 -6.13 11.08 3.64
N ALA A 153 -5.76 11.71 2.54
CA ALA A 153 -6.08 13.11 2.26
C ALA A 153 -7.58 13.35 2.07
N ALA A 154 -8.36 12.34 1.72
CA ALA A 154 -9.81 12.44 1.65
C ALA A 154 -10.50 12.53 3.02
N ILE A 155 -9.82 12.12 4.12
CA ILE A 155 -10.40 12.09 5.47
C ILE A 155 -9.60 12.88 6.51
N PHE A 156 -8.37 13.27 6.20
CA PHE A 156 -7.52 14.14 7.02
C PHE A 156 -7.13 15.39 6.25
N PRO A 157 -7.11 16.58 6.85
CA PRO A 157 -6.66 17.81 6.20
C PRO A 157 -5.12 17.81 6.10
N VAL A 158 -4.60 17.07 5.11
CA VAL A 158 -3.16 16.88 4.89
C VAL A 158 -2.55 18.16 4.35
N THR A 159 -1.63 18.76 5.10
CA THR A 159 -0.93 20.00 4.75
C THR A 159 0.46 19.76 4.17
N ALA A 160 1.08 18.59 4.46
CA ALA A 160 2.41 18.26 3.98
C ALA A 160 2.64 16.75 3.92
N ILE A 161 3.51 16.33 3.02
CA ILE A 161 3.90 14.92 2.86
C ILE A 161 5.41 14.80 3.00
N GLY A 162 5.89 14.05 4.00
CA GLY A 162 7.29 13.67 4.16
C GLY A 162 7.59 12.39 3.38
N TYR A 163 8.57 12.42 2.49
CA TYR A 163 8.93 11.26 1.67
C TYR A 163 10.41 10.92 1.81
N GLU A 164 10.73 9.67 2.20
CA GLU A 164 12.13 9.25 2.22
C GLU A 164 12.59 8.85 0.81
N ARG A 165 13.64 9.50 0.32
CA ARG A 165 14.24 9.17 -0.96
C ARG A 165 15.44 8.23 -0.77
N VAL A 166 15.29 7.00 -1.22
CA VAL A 166 16.36 6.00 -1.21
C VAL A 166 17.20 6.15 -2.48
N ARG A 167 18.50 6.37 -2.34
CA ARG A 167 19.41 6.32 -3.48
C ARG A 167 19.65 4.88 -3.92
N ALA A 168 19.54 4.63 -5.20
CA ALA A 168 19.83 3.35 -5.82
C ALA A 168 20.94 3.53 -6.87
N ASP A 169 22.15 3.14 -6.51
CA ASP A 169 23.35 3.30 -7.34
C ASP A 169 23.52 2.16 -8.36
N VAL A 170 22.45 1.78 -9.02
CA VAL A 170 22.49 0.70 -10.02
C VAL A 170 21.99 1.23 -11.36
N ASP A 171 22.86 1.22 -12.35
CA ASP A 171 22.46 1.41 -13.75
C ASP A 171 22.10 0.07 -14.38
N GLN A 172 20.80 -0.17 -14.56
CA GLN A 172 20.32 -1.40 -15.16
C GLN A 172 20.47 -1.46 -16.69
N THR A 173 20.79 -0.36 -17.34
CA THR A 173 21.06 -0.33 -18.78
C THR A 173 22.45 -0.88 -19.09
N LYS A 174 23.42 -0.57 -18.24
CA LYS A 174 24.83 -0.96 -18.41
C LYS A 174 25.25 -2.15 -17.56
N ARG A 175 24.36 -2.66 -16.68
CA ARG A 175 24.65 -3.73 -15.70
C ARG A 175 25.82 -3.44 -14.76
N GLN A 176 26.21 -2.18 -14.64
CA GLN A 176 27.29 -1.70 -13.81
C GLN A 176 26.77 -0.84 -12.65
N ARG A 177 27.57 -0.69 -11.62
CA ARG A 177 27.25 0.23 -10.54
C ARG A 177 27.32 1.66 -11.07
N ALA A 178 26.21 2.39 -10.97
CA ALA A 178 26.17 3.78 -11.41
C ALA A 178 27.00 4.66 -10.48
N LYS A 179 27.92 5.46 -11.04
CA LYS A 179 28.62 6.49 -10.28
C LYS A 179 27.62 7.57 -9.87
N SER A 180 27.51 7.79 -8.55
CA SER A 180 26.82 8.96 -7.99
C SER A 180 25.39 9.24 -8.49
N GLY A 181 24.57 8.20 -8.67
CA GLY A 181 23.17 8.35 -9.11
C GLY A 181 22.99 8.73 -10.58
N LYS A 182 24.06 8.77 -11.36
CA LYS A 182 24.00 8.91 -12.83
C LYS A 182 23.69 7.53 -13.44
N GLY A 183 22.61 7.44 -14.20
CA GLY A 183 22.20 6.22 -14.89
C GLY A 183 20.72 5.88 -14.67
N PHE A 184 20.23 4.91 -15.43
CA PHE A 184 18.84 4.49 -15.33
C PHE A 184 18.61 3.55 -14.13
N SER A 185 18.15 4.11 -13.03
CA SER A 185 17.64 3.35 -11.89
C SER A 185 16.11 3.33 -11.89
N PRO A 186 15.47 2.18 -12.13
CA PRO A 186 14.01 2.09 -12.08
C PRO A 186 13.41 2.49 -10.74
N VAL A 187 14.17 2.32 -9.65
CA VAL A 187 13.76 2.72 -8.30
C VAL A 187 13.68 4.24 -8.21
N MET A 188 14.73 4.94 -8.69
CA MET A 188 14.78 6.40 -8.68
C MET A 188 13.67 7.02 -9.55
N VAL A 189 13.48 6.49 -10.76
CA VAL A 189 12.40 6.94 -11.65
C VAL A 189 11.04 6.71 -11.01
N GLY A 190 10.86 5.57 -10.34
CA GLY A 190 9.61 5.27 -9.63
C GLY A 190 9.35 6.19 -8.46
N GLN A 191 10.38 6.59 -7.71
CA GLN A 191 10.27 7.54 -6.60
C GLN A 191 9.95 8.95 -7.11
N ASN A 192 10.67 9.43 -8.12
CA ASN A 192 10.39 10.73 -8.73
C ASN A 192 8.95 10.82 -9.24
N TRP A 193 8.46 9.76 -9.90
CA TRP A 193 7.08 9.69 -10.32
C TRP A 193 6.11 9.75 -9.13
N ALA A 194 6.38 9.02 -8.03
CA ALA A 194 5.52 9.03 -6.86
C ALA A 194 5.48 10.40 -6.20
N ILE A 195 6.64 11.07 -6.06
CA ILE A 195 6.76 12.41 -5.51
C ILE A 195 5.91 13.38 -6.35
N SER A 196 6.11 13.42 -7.68
CA SER A 196 5.36 14.34 -8.55
C SER A 196 3.85 14.10 -8.55
N GLN A 197 3.38 12.88 -8.25
CA GLN A 197 1.95 12.62 -8.06
C GLN A 197 1.46 13.05 -6.67
N MET A 198 2.27 12.89 -5.63
CA MET A 198 1.91 13.32 -4.26
C MET A 198 1.92 14.84 -4.11
N GLU A 199 2.77 15.56 -4.86
CA GLU A 199 2.79 17.03 -4.92
C GLU A 199 1.46 17.64 -5.41
N LYS A 200 0.66 16.87 -6.14
CA LYS A 200 -0.71 17.26 -6.52
C LYS A 200 -1.71 17.21 -5.37
N ILE A 201 -1.36 16.56 -4.27
CA ILE A 201 -2.21 16.42 -3.07
C ILE A 201 -1.81 17.46 -2.03
N ALA A 202 -0.52 17.53 -1.70
CA ALA A 202 0.06 18.49 -0.76
C ALA A 202 1.55 18.65 -1.03
N PRO A 203 2.20 19.76 -0.55
CA PRO A 203 3.64 19.95 -0.66
C PRO A 203 4.43 18.75 -0.14
N VAL A 204 5.40 18.26 -0.94
CA VAL A 204 6.25 17.12 -0.58
C VAL A 204 7.64 17.60 -0.19
N TYR A 205 8.08 17.26 1.02
CA TYR A 205 9.46 17.44 1.42
C TYR A 205 10.18 16.11 1.47
N VAL A 206 11.36 16.10 0.83
CA VAL A 206 12.16 14.89 0.65
C VAL A 206 13.23 14.82 1.72
N ARG A 207 13.37 13.64 2.36
CA ARG A 207 14.44 13.34 3.31
C ARG A 207 15.22 12.11 2.86
N HIS A 208 16.44 11.99 3.35
CA HIS A 208 17.30 10.84 3.10
C HIS A 208 17.64 10.13 4.41
N GLY A 209 17.56 8.80 4.44
CA GLY A 209 17.84 8.02 5.64
C GLY A 209 19.29 8.15 6.16
N TRP A 210 20.24 8.46 5.26
CA TRP A 210 21.66 8.55 5.54
C TRP A 210 22.15 9.95 5.93
N GLN A 211 21.32 10.99 5.80
CA GLN A 211 21.72 12.35 6.18
C GLN A 211 22.09 12.43 7.66
N LYS A 212 23.17 13.17 7.96
CA LYS A 212 23.70 13.36 9.32
C LYS A 212 23.54 14.79 9.84
N ASP A 213 22.89 15.66 9.08
CA ASP A 213 22.63 17.06 9.37
C ASP A 213 21.38 17.31 10.24
N GLY A 214 20.93 16.30 10.97
CA GLY A 214 19.68 16.33 11.73
C GLY A 214 18.40 16.06 10.92
N ASN A 215 18.48 16.13 9.59
CA ASN A 215 17.36 15.93 8.71
C ASN A 215 17.18 14.47 8.25
N GLY A 216 18.11 13.59 8.59
CA GLY A 216 18.03 12.16 8.27
C GLY A 216 16.93 11.44 9.04
N THR A 217 16.20 10.54 8.37
CA THR A 217 15.12 9.77 9.02
C THR A 217 15.62 9.00 10.24
N SER A 218 16.84 8.43 10.18
CA SER A 218 17.41 7.68 11.31
C SER A 218 17.69 8.59 12.51
N GLN A 219 18.31 9.76 12.29
CA GLN A 219 18.58 10.72 13.36
C GLN A 219 17.29 11.25 13.99
N LEU A 220 16.33 11.64 13.17
CA LEU A 220 15.05 12.14 13.64
C LEU A 220 14.29 11.08 14.45
N ARG A 221 14.35 9.80 14.03
CA ARG A 221 13.77 8.70 14.79
C ARG A 221 14.40 8.55 16.17
N THR A 222 15.73 8.57 16.24
CA THR A 222 16.46 8.50 17.52
C THR A 222 16.10 9.68 18.43
N GLN A 223 16.05 10.89 17.89
CA GLN A 223 15.67 12.10 18.66
C GLN A 223 14.23 12.05 19.21
N LEU A 224 13.33 11.40 18.47
CA LEU A 224 11.95 11.19 18.93
C LEU A 224 11.81 10.01 19.89
N GLY A 225 12.89 9.32 20.26
CA GLY A 225 12.86 8.15 21.13
C GLY A 225 12.12 6.97 20.51
N LEU A 226 12.07 6.87 19.16
CA LEU A 226 11.34 5.82 18.49
C LEU A 226 12.25 4.64 18.14
N GLU A 227 11.87 3.47 18.61
CA GLU A 227 12.56 2.22 18.31
C GLU A 227 12.10 1.64 16.97
N LYS A 228 13.02 0.98 16.26
CA LYS A 228 12.76 0.25 15.04
C LYS A 228 13.29 -1.17 15.14
N ASP A 229 12.43 -2.16 14.88
CA ASP A 229 12.85 -3.54 14.74
C ASP A 229 13.61 -3.74 13.41
N LEU A 230 14.91 -3.91 13.52
CA LEU A 230 15.80 -4.14 12.37
C LEU A 230 15.92 -5.61 12.02
N ALA A 231 15.69 -6.51 12.98
CA ALA A 231 15.85 -7.96 12.80
C ALA A 231 14.70 -8.56 11.97
N ASN A 232 13.48 -8.14 12.22
CA ASN A 232 12.26 -8.73 11.64
C ASN A 232 11.48 -7.75 10.74
N LYS A 233 12.16 -7.16 9.75
CA LYS A 233 11.54 -6.17 8.83
C LYS A 233 10.37 -6.70 7.99
N SER A 234 10.23 -8.02 7.86
CA SER A 234 9.14 -8.66 7.14
C SER A 234 7.86 -8.84 7.97
N ILE A 235 7.96 -8.74 9.30
CA ILE A 235 6.82 -8.80 10.20
C ILE A 235 6.09 -7.45 10.17
N ALA A 236 4.77 -7.49 9.92
CA ALA A 236 3.95 -6.28 9.89
C ALA A 236 3.55 -5.86 11.30
N LYS A 237 4.35 -5.00 11.92
CA LYS A 237 4.09 -4.37 13.21
C LYS A 237 4.51 -2.90 13.20
N PRO A 238 4.02 -2.07 14.16
CA PRO A 238 4.30 -0.61 14.18
C PRO A 238 5.79 -0.29 14.13
N GLU A 239 6.61 -1.03 14.87
CA GLU A 239 8.05 -0.79 15.04
C GLU A 239 8.90 -1.17 13.82
N THR A 240 8.29 -1.70 12.75
CA THR A 240 9.03 -2.03 11.52
C THR A 240 9.09 -0.83 10.56
N HIS A 241 8.16 -0.78 9.60
CA HIS A 241 8.18 0.28 8.58
C HIS A 241 7.31 1.48 8.95
N ALA A 242 6.24 1.25 9.74
CA ALA A 242 5.30 2.30 10.10
C ALA A 242 5.94 3.37 10.99
N VAL A 243 6.88 2.98 11.87
CA VAL A 243 7.62 3.93 12.72
C VAL A 243 8.38 4.97 11.91
N ASP A 244 9.03 4.57 10.82
CA ASP A 244 9.70 5.54 9.94
C ASP A 244 8.70 6.43 9.19
N GLY A 245 7.52 5.90 8.87
CA GLY A 245 6.42 6.71 8.33
C GLY A 245 6.00 7.81 9.31
N VAL A 246 5.84 7.47 10.59
CA VAL A 246 5.55 8.47 11.64
C VAL A 246 6.70 9.46 11.79
N THR A 247 7.95 8.97 11.81
CA THR A 247 9.14 9.81 11.89
C THR A 247 9.18 10.85 10.77
N LEU A 248 8.91 10.44 9.53
CA LEU A 248 8.86 11.33 8.38
C LEU A 248 7.74 12.38 8.51
N ALA A 249 6.58 12.00 9.01
CA ALA A 249 5.49 12.93 9.27
C ALA A 249 5.85 13.92 10.39
N CYS A 250 6.49 13.46 11.47
CA CYS A 250 7.01 14.33 12.55
C CYS A 250 8.01 15.36 12.04
N GLY A 251 8.77 15.03 11.01
CA GLY A 251 9.75 15.93 10.41
C GLY A 251 9.19 17.27 9.92
N TYR A 252 7.91 17.35 9.65
CA TYR A 252 7.24 18.62 9.33
C TYR A 252 7.20 19.58 10.54
N PHE A 253 7.09 19.05 11.74
CA PHE A 253 6.96 19.80 12.99
C PHE A 253 8.30 20.05 13.69
N VAL A 254 9.40 19.48 13.18
CA VAL A 254 10.74 19.56 13.77
C VAL A 254 11.60 20.48 12.91
N LYS A 255 12.16 21.52 13.52
CA LYS A 255 13.15 22.39 12.91
C LYS A 255 14.54 22.07 13.47
N TYR A 256 15.44 21.71 12.62
CA TYR A 256 16.84 21.51 12.98
C TYR A 256 17.58 22.85 13.01
N VAL A 257 18.30 23.12 14.09
CA VAL A 257 19.14 24.31 14.22
C VAL A 257 20.58 23.81 14.40
N PRO A 258 21.52 24.17 13.50
CA PRO A 258 22.92 23.80 13.64
C PRO A 258 23.50 24.39 14.93
N PHE A 259 24.36 23.67 15.59
CA PHE A 259 25.11 24.16 16.73
C PHE A 259 26.25 25.07 16.26
N THR A 260 26.24 26.33 16.65
CA THR A 260 27.30 27.31 16.35
C THR A 260 28.17 27.51 17.59
N GLY A 261 29.13 26.66 17.79
CA GLY A 261 30.10 26.85 18.90
C GLY A 261 30.47 25.56 19.62
N GLY A 262 31.48 24.87 19.14
CA GLY A 262 32.10 23.71 19.80
C GLY A 262 32.44 22.57 18.85
N ALA A 263 33.31 21.66 19.28
CA ALA A 263 33.79 20.52 18.52
C ALA A 263 32.77 19.43 18.20
N SER A 264 31.48 19.63 18.54
CA SER A 264 30.42 18.66 18.31
C SER A 264 29.75 18.93 16.96
N LEU A 265 29.89 18.01 16.05
CA LEU A 265 29.19 17.96 14.75
C LEU A 265 27.67 17.71 14.84
N HIS A 266 27.09 17.80 16.04
CA HIS A 266 25.68 17.50 16.30
C HIS A 266 24.92 18.80 16.47
N GLY A 267 24.00 19.08 15.56
CA GLY A 267 23.13 20.22 15.68
C GLY A 267 22.00 20.00 16.69
N TYR A 268 21.41 21.10 17.19
CA TYR A 268 20.24 21.07 18.06
C TYR A 268 18.98 20.93 17.24
N THR A 269 18.11 20.01 17.66
CA THR A 269 16.76 19.93 17.13
C THR A 269 15.86 20.78 18.00
N ARG A 270 15.38 21.89 17.51
CA ARG A 270 14.28 22.61 18.16
C ARG A 270 12.97 21.95 17.77
N HIS A 271 12.37 21.23 18.69
CA HIS A 271 11.02 20.73 18.53
C HIS A 271 10.03 21.92 18.50
N ARG A 272 9.34 22.12 17.41
CA ARG A 272 7.99 22.61 17.53
C ARG A 272 7.22 21.42 18.12
N SER A 273 6.81 21.50 19.38
CA SER A 273 6.24 20.44 20.19
C SER A 273 5.45 19.36 19.42
N VAL A 274 6.17 18.37 18.89
CA VAL A 274 5.53 17.21 18.29
C VAL A 274 5.53 16.09 19.31
N ASN A 275 4.35 15.55 19.60
CA ASN A 275 4.18 14.42 20.50
C ASN A 275 3.80 13.18 19.72
N VAL A 276 4.63 12.16 19.79
CA VAL A 276 4.30 10.83 19.30
C VAL A 276 3.53 10.07 20.35
N THR A 277 2.39 9.56 19.98
CA THR A 277 1.51 8.82 20.90
C THR A 277 1.12 7.48 20.32
N PRO A 278 0.75 6.49 21.15
CA PRO A 278 0.14 5.27 20.65
C PRO A 278 -1.06 5.59 19.76
N SER A 279 -1.14 4.93 18.61
CA SER A 279 -2.16 5.18 17.61
C SER A 279 -2.64 3.88 16.95
N PRO A 280 -3.79 3.89 16.28
CA PRO A 280 -4.25 2.75 15.52
C PRO A 280 -3.22 2.31 14.48
N PHE A 281 -3.03 0.99 14.38
CA PHE A 281 -2.16 0.36 13.40
C PHE A 281 -2.99 -0.48 12.45
N LYS A 282 -2.69 -0.41 11.15
CA LYS A 282 -3.35 -1.23 10.13
C LYS A 282 -2.37 -1.74 9.08
N ILE A 283 -2.68 -2.92 8.58
CA ILE A 283 -1.97 -3.52 7.46
C ILE A 283 -2.79 -3.32 6.20
N ILE A 284 -2.18 -2.77 5.16
CA ILE A 284 -2.83 -2.55 3.87
C ILE A 284 -2.09 -3.36 2.81
N THR A 285 -2.83 -4.10 2.00
CA THR A 285 -2.26 -4.83 0.87
C THR A 285 -3.24 -4.91 -0.30
N ARG A 286 -2.80 -5.47 -1.42
CA ARG A 286 -3.69 -5.83 -2.53
C ARG A 286 -4.00 -7.32 -2.51
N PRO A 287 -5.19 -7.73 -2.92
CA PRO A 287 -5.56 -9.15 -3.00
C PRO A 287 -4.47 -9.99 -3.67
N GLY A 288 -4.00 -11.02 -2.99
CA GLY A 288 -2.96 -11.92 -3.46
C GLY A 288 -1.56 -11.32 -3.60
N ALA A 289 -1.25 -10.21 -2.97
CA ALA A 289 0.09 -9.62 -2.95
C ALA A 289 1.02 -10.32 -1.94
N VAL A 290 0.47 -10.93 -0.90
CA VAL A 290 1.23 -11.63 0.13
C VAL A 290 1.69 -13.00 -0.38
N LYS A 291 2.96 -13.33 -0.11
CA LYS A 291 3.54 -14.63 -0.44
C LYS A 291 3.06 -15.67 0.56
N ARG A 292 2.50 -16.77 0.06
CA ARG A 292 2.07 -17.92 0.86
C ARG A 292 3.04 -19.08 0.61
N GLY A 293 3.86 -19.43 1.59
CA GLY A 293 4.88 -20.46 1.40
C GLY A 293 5.81 -20.12 0.22
N LYS A 294 5.93 -21.02 -0.75
CA LYS A 294 6.71 -20.83 -1.98
C LYS A 294 5.98 -19.98 -3.04
N GLU A 295 4.69 -19.71 -2.88
CA GLU A 295 3.85 -19.05 -3.89
C GLU A 295 3.15 -17.79 -3.36
N TYR A 296 2.88 -16.84 -4.26
CA TYR A 296 1.99 -15.72 -3.98
C TYR A 296 0.54 -16.16 -4.08
N GLY A 297 -0.31 -15.69 -3.17
CA GLY A 297 -1.74 -15.94 -3.22
C GLY A 297 -2.37 -15.43 -4.52
N PHE A 298 -3.31 -16.18 -5.05
CA PHE A 298 -4.07 -15.82 -6.24
C PHE A 298 -5.54 -15.62 -5.87
N PHE A 299 -6.08 -14.48 -6.25
CA PHE A 299 -7.51 -14.21 -6.16
C PHE A 299 -8.23 -14.41 -7.50
N ARG A 300 -7.49 -14.52 -8.59
CA ARG A 300 -8.02 -14.74 -9.93
C ARG A 300 -7.14 -15.73 -10.70
N ARG A 301 -7.75 -16.75 -11.27
CA ARG A 301 -7.05 -17.71 -12.11
C ARG A 301 -6.61 -17.03 -13.41
N GLN A 302 -5.37 -17.25 -13.82
CA GLN A 302 -4.88 -16.75 -15.09
C GLN A 302 -5.37 -17.64 -16.22
N LEU A 303 -5.80 -17.04 -17.32
CA LEU A 303 -6.25 -17.77 -18.53
C LEU A 303 -5.27 -18.82 -19.05
N HIS A 304 -3.97 -18.63 -18.76
CA HIS A 304 -2.90 -19.52 -19.23
C HIS A 304 -2.79 -20.83 -18.46
N PHE A 305 -3.43 -20.95 -17.31
CA PHE A 305 -3.45 -22.16 -16.49
C PHE A 305 -4.78 -22.93 -16.61
N GLU A 306 -5.63 -22.52 -17.51
CA GLU A 306 -6.84 -23.28 -17.84
C GLU A 306 -6.43 -24.51 -18.62
N VAL A 307 -6.80 -25.68 -18.09
CA VAL A 307 -6.64 -26.94 -18.82
C VAL A 307 -7.53 -26.89 -20.05
N PRO A 308 -7.00 -27.10 -21.27
CA PRO A 308 -7.84 -27.21 -22.46
C PRO A 308 -8.82 -28.37 -22.27
N ASP A 309 -10.08 -28.17 -22.61
CA ASP A 309 -11.00 -29.28 -22.74
C ASP A 309 -10.57 -30.17 -23.91
N LYS A 310 -10.93 -31.46 -23.89
CA LYS A 310 -10.67 -32.40 -24.99
C LYS A 310 -11.25 -31.90 -26.33
N SER A 311 -12.31 -31.08 -26.26
CA SER A 311 -12.93 -30.41 -27.40
C SER A 311 -12.19 -29.15 -27.90
N GLY A 312 -11.05 -28.78 -27.29
CA GLY A 312 -10.29 -27.56 -27.62
C GLY A 312 -10.86 -26.27 -27.01
N ILE A 313 -12.04 -26.30 -26.43
CA ILE A 313 -12.69 -25.16 -25.78
C ILE A 313 -12.22 -25.05 -24.35
N ARG A 314 -11.60 -23.91 -24.00
CA ARG A 314 -11.14 -23.64 -22.63
C ARG A 314 -12.29 -23.12 -21.79
N LYS A 315 -12.77 -23.92 -20.84
CA LYS A 315 -13.73 -23.52 -19.85
C LYS A 315 -13.02 -22.94 -18.63
N ARG A 316 -13.44 -21.76 -18.17
CA ARG A 316 -12.97 -21.19 -16.89
C ARG A 316 -13.55 -22.02 -15.74
N LYS A 317 -12.67 -22.63 -14.94
CA LYS A 317 -13.08 -23.20 -13.65
C LYS A 317 -13.05 -22.07 -12.60
N GLY A 318 -14.19 -21.80 -11.99
CA GLY A 318 -14.37 -20.76 -10.98
C GLY A 318 -14.48 -19.36 -11.60
N GLY A 319 -15.53 -18.66 -11.30
CA GLY A 319 -15.80 -17.29 -11.73
C GLY A 319 -15.32 -16.25 -10.72
N THR A 320 -15.29 -14.99 -11.15
CA THR A 320 -15.12 -13.84 -10.25
C THR A 320 -16.39 -13.58 -9.44
N ILE A 321 -17.56 -13.94 -10.01
CA ILE A 321 -18.86 -13.81 -9.39
C ILE A 321 -19.28 -15.19 -8.89
N THR A 322 -19.74 -15.28 -7.64
CA THR A 322 -20.33 -16.48 -7.09
C THR A 322 -21.84 -16.47 -7.37
N PRO A 323 -22.52 -17.64 -7.38
CA PRO A 323 -23.98 -17.69 -7.50
C PRO A 323 -24.70 -17.16 -6.25
N PHE A 324 -23.97 -16.84 -5.19
CA PHE A 324 -24.49 -16.44 -3.87
C PHE A 324 -24.45 -14.92 -3.63
N GLY A 325 -24.43 -14.09 -4.67
CA GLY A 325 -24.48 -12.64 -4.56
C GLY A 325 -23.16 -11.94 -4.12
N VAL A 326 -22.13 -12.69 -3.72
CA VAL A 326 -20.79 -12.16 -3.39
C VAL A 326 -19.80 -12.43 -4.50
N ARG A 327 -18.72 -11.65 -4.56
CA ARG A 327 -17.66 -11.75 -5.57
C ARG A 327 -16.33 -12.11 -4.90
N ILE A 328 -15.42 -12.67 -5.66
CA ILE A 328 -14.06 -12.92 -5.20
C ILE A 328 -13.42 -11.60 -4.77
N CYS A 329 -12.78 -11.60 -3.60
CA CYS A 329 -12.20 -10.46 -2.91
C CYS A 329 -13.20 -9.48 -2.27
N ASP A 330 -14.49 -9.76 -2.25
CA ASP A 330 -15.42 -8.99 -1.43
C ASP A 330 -15.07 -9.19 0.05
N TRP A 331 -15.18 -8.12 0.84
CA TRP A 331 -15.01 -8.16 2.27
C TRP A 331 -16.32 -8.54 2.93
N VAL A 332 -16.29 -9.61 3.69
CA VAL A 332 -17.50 -10.27 4.22
C VAL A 332 -17.38 -10.58 5.70
N ARG A 333 -18.53 -10.60 6.36
CA ARG A 333 -18.75 -11.21 7.66
C ARG A 333 -19.30 -12.61 7.43
N ALA A 334 -18.78 -13.59 8.12
CA ALA A 334 -19.23 -14.98 8.04
C ALA A 334 -19.39 -15.57 9.43
N GLU A 335 -20.42 -16.36 9.65
CA GLU A 335 -20.71 -16.97 10.95
C GLU A 335 -20.64 -18.49 10.85
N LYS A 336 -20.02 -19.13 11.84
CA LYS A 336 -20.00 -20.58 12.00
C LYS A 336 -19.92 -20.96 13.47
N ALA A 337 -20.87 -21.80 13.91
CA ALA A 337 -20.96 -22.26 15.30
C ALA A 337 -20.98 -21.08 16.32
N GLY A 338 -21.75 -20.03 16.03
CA GLY A 338 -21.84 -18.84 16.90
C GLY A 338 -20.63 -17.89 16.84
N ILE A 339 -19.54 -18.26 16.14
CA ILE A 339 -18.35 -17.44 16.02
C ILE A 339 -18.42 -16.62 14.72
N VAL A 340 -18.18 -15.33 14.85
CA VAL A 340 -18.14 -14.39 13.73
C VAL A 340 -16.70 -14.24 13.22
N TYR A 341 -16.55 -14.38 11.91
CA TYR A 341 -15.29 -14.21 11.19
C TYR A 341 -15.43 -13.08 10.18
N ILE A 342 -14.38 -12.27 10.06
CA ILE A 342 -14.29 -11.22 9.03
C ILE A 342 -13.13 -11.55 8.10
N GLY A 343 -13.38 -11.48 6.78
CA GLY A 343 -12.34 -11.82 5.81
C GLY A 343 -12.77 -11.53 4.38
N TYR A 344 -12.03 -12.11 3.45
CA TYR A 344 -12.21 -11.88 2.01
C TYR A 344 -12.67 -13.16 1.32
N VAL A 345 -13.62 -13.03 0.40
CA VAL A 345 -14.08 -14.17 -0.40
C VAL A 345 -12.93 -14.67 -1.27
N GLY A 346 -12.43 -15.87 -0.98
CA GLY A 346 -11.33 -16.51 -1.70
C GLY A 346 -11.77 -17.48 -2.80
N GLY A 347 -13.01 -17.96 -2.74
CA GLY A 347 -13.57 -18.92 -3.67
C GLY A 347 -14.93 -19.44 -3.20
N PHE A 348 -15.50 -20.34 -3.98
CA PHE A 348 -16.75 -20.99 -3.64
C PHE A 348 -16.80 -22.44 -4.15
N THR A 349 -17.68 -23.23 -3.58
CA THR A 349 -18.07 -24.54 -4.06
C THR A 349 -19.58 -24.50 -4.31
N ASP A 350 -19.99 -24.91 -5.49
CA ASP A 350 -21.38 -25.01 -5.88
C ASP A 350 -21.58 -26.34 -6.57
N THR A 351 -22.12 -27.31 -5.85
CA THR A 351 -22.46 -28.64 -6.31
C THR A 351 -23.85 -29.00 -5.80
N LYS A 352 -24.51 -29.99 -6.42
CA LYS A 352 -25.83 -30.46 -5.98
C LYS A 352 -25.86 -30.85 -4.50
N LYS A 353 -24.74 -31.33 -3.94
CA LYS A 353 -24.62 -31.78 -2.54
C LYS A 353 -24.08 -30.71 -1.58
N THR A 354 -23.36 -29.70 -2.07
CA THR A 354 -22.61 -28.80 -1.19
C THR A 354 -22.49 -27.41 -1.81
N GLN A 355 -23.01 -26.43 -1.08
CA GLN A 355 -22.84 -25.01 -1.42
C GLN A 355 -22.07 -24.33 -0.30
N LYS A 356 -20.89 -23.76 -0.59
CA LYS A 356 -20.02 -23.10 0.39
C LYS A 356 -19.27 -21.94 -0.20
N VAL A 357 -19.08 -20.90 0.60
CA VAL A 357 -18.20 -19.77 0.33
C VAL A 357 -16.93 -19.93 1.16
N SER A 358 -15.78 -19.87 0.53
CA SER A 358 -14.47 -19.89 1.21
C SER A 358 -14.08 -18.46 1.58
N VAL A 359 -13.82 -18.21 2.87
CA VAL A 359 -13.36 -16.93 3.39
C VAL A 359 -11.90 -17.05 3.77
N CYS A 360 -11.09 -16.05 3.39
CA CYS A 360 -9.65 -15.97 3.61
C CYS A 360 -9.30 -14.69 4.38
N ASP A 361 -8.18 -14.70 5.08
CA ASP A 361 -7.58 -13.52 5.66
C ASP A 361 -6.87 -12.63 4.59
N TYR A 362 -6.25 -11.52 5.02
CA TYR A 362 -5.49 -10.62 4.14
C TYR A 362 -4.26 -11.29 3.51
N THR A 363 -3.74 -12.39 4.12
CA THR A 363 -2.62 -13.18 3.58
C THR A 363 -3.09 -14.23 2.58
N TRP A 364 -4.40 -14.32 2.33
CA TRP A 364 -5.02 -15.33 1.49
C TRP A 364 -4.99 -16.75 2.06
N LYS A 365 -4.75 -16.87 3.38
CA LYS A 365 -4.94 -18.12 4.12
C LYS A 365 -6.42 -18.31 4.37
N ARG A 366 -6.93 -19.51 4.09
CA ARG A 366 -8.35 -19.83 4.33
C ARG A 366 -8.64 -19.82 5.84
N ILE A 367 -9.59 -19.00 6.25
CA ILE A 367 -10.17 -19.00 7.59
C ILE A 367 -11.13 -20.16 7.71
N GLY A 368 -12.04 -20.32 6.74
CA GLY A 368 -13.03 -21.37 6.75
C GLY A 368 -13.88 -21.44 5.47
N GLN A 369 -14.78 -22.41 5.48
CA GLN A 369 -15.86 -22.53 4.51
C GLN A 369 -17.21 -22.37 5.24
N PHE A 370 -18.06 -21.55 4.72
CA PHE A 370 -19.32 -21.12 5.33
C PHE A 370 -20.48 -21.36 4.39
N ALA A 371 -21.66 -21.66 4.95
CA ALA A 371 -22.87 -21.70 4.17
C ALA A 371 -23.17 -20.31 3.58
N PRO A 372 -23.67 -20.21 2.34
CA PRO A 372 -23.94 -18.90 1.72
C PRO A 372 -24.88 -18.00 2.54
N SER A 373 -25.88 -18.58 3.21
CA SER A 373 -26.84 -17.87 4.09
C SER A 373 -26.18 -17.26 5.34
N LYS A 374 -24.99 -17.72 5.72
CA LYS A 374 -24.22 -17.22 6.86
C LYS A 374 -23.09 -16.27 6.43
N VAL A 375 -23.09 -15.79 5.19
CA VAL A 375 -22.09 -14.87 4.65
C VAL A 375 -22.76 -13.56 4.26
N GLU A 376 -22.43 -12.51 4.99
CA GLU A 376 -22.95 -11.15 4.78
C GLU A 376 -21.88 -10.27 4.12
N LEU A 377 -22.27 -9.48 3.12
CA LEU A 377 -21.39 -8.55 2.45
C LEU A 377 -21.19 -7.29 3.30
N ILE A 378 -19.95 -7.04 3.75
CA ILE A 378 -19.58 -5.77 4.38
C ILE A 378 -19.30 -4.72 3.31
N ARG A 379 -18.46 -5.09 2.33
CA ARG A 379 -18.03 -4.16 1.27
C ARG A 379 -17.60 -4.91 0.00
N ARG A 380 -17.96 -4.35 -1.14
CA ARG A 380 -17.48 -4.83 -2.43
C ARG A 380 -15.96 -4.63 -2.56
N ASN A 381 -15.33 -5.51 -3.33
CA ASN A 381 -13.90 -5.44 -3.60
C ASN A 381 -13.52 -4.10 -4.24
N ASN A 382 -12.72 -3.31 -3.53
CA ASN A 382 -12.12 -2.06 -4.00
C ASN A 382 -10.64 -2.21 -4.41
N GLY A 383 -10.13 -3.46 -4.42
CA GLY A 383 -8.74 -3.78 -4.76
C GLY A 383 -7.76 -3.62 -3.59
N LEU A 384 -8.23 -3.42 -2.36
CA LEU A 384 -7.45 -3.40 -1.13
C LEU A 384 -7.89 -4.51 -0.19
N CYS A 385 -6.94 -5.05 0.57
CA CYS A 385 -7.17 -5.86 1.75
C CYS A 385 -6.62 -5.12 2.96
N VAL A 386 -7.39 -5.07 4.02
CA VAL A 386 -7.11 -4.36 5.27
C VAL A 386 -7.10 -5.36 6.42
N ALA A 387 -6.16 -5.22 7.37
CA ALA A 387 -6.10 -5.96 8.62
C ALA A 387 -5.64 -5.05 9.77
#